data_b5d08cd0ee226a417132fc5ea2527047
#
_entry.id   b5d08cd0ee226a417132fc5ea2527047
#
_cell.length_a   1.000
_cell.length_b   1.000
_cell.length_c   1.000
_cell.angle_alpha   90.00
_cell.angle_beta   90.00
_cell.angle_gamma   90.00
#
_symmetry.space_group_name_H-M   'P 1'
#
loop_
_entity.id
_entity.type
_entity.pdbx_description
1 polymer ?
#
loop_
_entity_poly.entity_id
_entity_poly.type
_entity_poly.pdbx_seq_one_letter_code
_entity_poly.pdbx_strand_id
1 'polypeptide(L)'
;MALCIGSLLLAACNDLDQSPSDKHTDDTYWQSADNSELLVNMAYSQMYGASKLWNDEALSDNVIQARDDNDPRKIRNGLATPSLGLFASEWKWAYEGIKTCHKYLENIDRVPDMSTSLRDTRKAEIRFIRAFLFFRLAYFYGDIPFFTQDISLSEAKVISRTPKATVLTFVHDELDDIIKLLPTKDGATNKGRITNAAAVAFQARAYLYENNWAMVEKYTSMLINEQGTYGTYDLFADYETLFRSENKYNKEVILDYGYATANRSWAEMYSRVPMTQGAFLNSCAPVQELVDDYLTVNGYTISKDPAYSAEFPYVNRDPRFTASVVYDGFKWVDQNGTVSTIRTALSLIHISE
;
A
#
# COMPACT_ATOMS: atom_id res chain seq x y z
N MET A 1 -20.95 -48.72 -64.21
CA MET A 1 -19.71 -48.43 -63.43
C MET A 1 -19.75 -46.94 -63.03
N ALA A 2 -20.57 -46.65 -62.08
CA ALA A 2 -20.72 -45.25 -61.53
C ALA A 2 -21.58 -45.32 -60.27
N LEU A 3 -21.02 -45.75 -59.15
CA LEU A 3 -21.68 -45.58 -57.83
C LEU A 3 -20.68 -45.99 -56.69
N CYS A 4 -19.69 -45.14 -56.40
CA CYS A 4 -18.83 -45.28 -55.18
C CYS A 4 -18.02 -43.99 -54.93
N ILE A 5 -18.59 -42.80 -55.04
CA ILE A 5 -17.94 -41.54 -54.66
C ILE A 5 -18.95 -40.67 -53.87
N GLY A 6 -19.45 -41.14 -52.78
CA GLY A 6 -20.49 -40.42 -52.05
C GLY A 6 -20.43 -40.54 -50.54
N SER A 7 -19.36 -41.13 -49.95
CA SER A 7 -19.41 -41.46 -48.51
C SER A 7 -18.18 -41.05 -47.70
N LEU A 8 -17.48 -39.98 -48.11
CA LEU A 8 -16.25 -39.56 -47.42
C LEU A 8 -16.22 -38.09 -46.97
N LEU A 9 -17.38 -37.44 -46.83
CA LEU A 9 -17.49 -36.04 -46.40
C LEU A 9 -18.25 -35.77 -45.12
N LEU A 10 -18.44 -36.77 -44.24
CA LEU A 10 -19.17 -36.59 -42.97
C LEU A 10 -18.32 -36.83 -41.70
N ALA A 11 -17.02 -36.71 -41.77
CA ALA A 11 -16.15 -36.85 -40.60
C ALA A 11 -15.33 -35.58 -40.31
N ALA A 12 -15.89 -34.39 -40.55
CA ALA A 12 -15.26 -33.10 -40.27
C ALA A 12 -16.14 -32.26 -39.35
N CYS A 13 -16.72 -32.84 -38.31
CA CYS A 13 -17.15 -32.10 -37.12
C CYS A 13 -16.12 -32.34 -36.04
N ASN A 14 -14.93 -31.82 -36.21
CA ASN A 14 -14.03 -31.62 -35.11
C ASN A 14 -14.57 -30.42 -34.31
N ASP A 15 -14.63 -30.64 -33.04
CA ASP A 15 -14.97 -29.77 -31.93
C ASP A 15 -14.70 -28.29 -32.28
N LEU A 16 -15.75 -27.54 -32.50
CA LEU A 16 -15.65 -26.08 -32.75
C LEU A 16 -15.39 -25.28 -31.47
N ASP A 17 -15.33 -25.95 -30.34
CA ASP A 17 -14.95 -25.39 -29.04
C ASP A 17 -13.42 -25.44 -28.86
N GLN A 18 -12.67 -24.82 -29.76
CA GLN A 18 -11.25 -24.64 -29.55
C GLN A 18 -11.03 -23.53 -28.52
N SER A 19 -10.54 -23.91 -27.35
CA SER A 19 -10.01 -22.95 -26.37
C SER A 19 -8.92 -22.12 -27.02
N PRO A 20 -8.90 -20.77 -26.86
CA PRO A 20 -7.85 -19.93 -27.40
C PRO A 20 -6.48 -20.42 -26.92
N SER A 21 -5.56 -20.70 -27.85
CA SER A 21 -4.22 -21.17 -27.52
C SER A 21 -3.28 -20.05 -27.03
N ASP A 22 -3.69 -18.80 -27.19
CA ASP A 22 -2.96 -17.57 -26.82
C ASP A 22 -3.43 -16.95 -25.50
N LYS A 23 -4.44 -17.53 -24.85
CA LYS A 23 -5.00 -17.04 -23.58
C LYS A 23 -5.26 -18.18 -22.63
N HIS A 24 -4.98 -17.93 -21.36
CA HIS A 24 -5.41 -18.84 -20.30
C HIS A 24 -6.95 -18.82 -20.20
N THR A 25 -7.55 -19.98 -20.31
CA THR A 25 -8.95 -20.19 -19.91
C THR A 25 -9.00 -20.47 -18.40
N ASP A 26 -10.17 -20.40 -17.79
CA ASP A 26 -10.32 -20.77 -16.37
C ASP A 26 -9.79 -22.16 -16.08
N ASP A 27 -10.03 -23.13 -16.97
CA ASP A 27 -9.57 -24.51 -16.80
C ASP A 27 -8.06 -24.68 -16.94
N THR A 28 -7.41 -23.92 -17.79
CA THR A 28 -5.95 -23.99 -17.99
C THR A 28 -5.17 -23.16 -16.98
N TYR A 29 -5.77 -22.11 -16.42
CA TYR A 29 -5.10 -21.23 -15.48
C TYR A 29 -4.76 -21.92 -14.15
N TRP A 30 -5.70 -22.68 -13.60
CA TRP A 30 -5.59 -23.34 -12.29
C TRP A 30 -4.91 -24.72 -12.34
N GLN A 31 -4.10 -24.98 -13.39
CA GLN A 31 -3.34 -26.22 -13.54
C GLN A 31 -1.89 -26.11 -13.04
N SER A 32 -1.43 -24.91 -12.68
CA SER A 32 -0.04 -24.65 -12.32
C SER A 32 0.07 -23.71 -11.12
N ALA A 33 0.96 -24.05 -10.20
CA ALA A 33 1.33 -23.19 -9.07
C ALA A 33 1.87 -21.84 -9.55
N ASP A 34 2.68 -21.82 -10.62
CA ASP A 34 3.25 -20.58 -11.17
C ASP A 34 2.16 -19.63 -11.68
N ASN A 35 1.13 -20.14 -12.35
CA ASN A 35 0.01 -19.32 -12.77
C ASN A 35 -0.74 -18.73 -11.57
N SER A 36 -0.95 -19.52 -10.52
CA SER A 36 -1.60 -19.04 -9.30
C SER A 36 -0.80 -17.95 -8.59
N GLU A 37 0.54 -18.00 -8.62
CA GLU A 37 1.42 -16.95 -8.07
C GLU A 37 1.27 -15.61 -8.80
N LEU A 38 0.93 -15.61 -10.09
CA LEU A 38 0.64 -14.35 -10.81
C LEU A 38 -0.55 -13.62 -10.21
N LEU A 39 -1.60 -14.35 -9.79
CA LEU A 39 -2.76 -13.75 -9.16
C LEU A 39 -2.47 -13.27 -7.74
N VAL A 40 -1.62 -14.00 -6.99
CA VAL A 40 -1.10 -13.53 -5.69
C VAL A 40 -0.33 -12.22 -5.87
N ASN A 41 0.58 -12.15 -6.83
CA ASN A 41 1.34 -10.93 -7.11
C ASN A 41 0.44 -9.76 -7.56
N MET A 42 -0.62 -10.05 -8.31
CA MET A 42 -1.64 -9.07 -8.67
C MET A 42 -2.36 -8.53 -7.42
N ALA A 43 -2.77 -9.39 -6.49
CA ALA A 43 -3.39 -8.99 -5.23
C ALA A 43 -2.45 -8.08 -4.39
N TYR A 44 -1.17 -8.44 -4.27
CA TYR A 44 -0.18 -7.57 -3.64
C TYR A 44 -0.09 -6.21 -4.33
N SER A 45 -0.13 -6.14 -5.66
CA SER A 45 -0.10 -4.88 -6.40
C SER A 45 -1.32 -4.01 -6.15
N GLN A 46 -2.43 -4.62 -5.78
CA GLN A 46 -3.71 -3.97 -5.44
C GLN A 46 -3.83 -3.61 -3.95
N MET A 47 -2.86 -3.95 -3.11
CA MET A 47 -2.92 -3.64 -1.68
C MET A 47 -2.61 -2.17 -1.40
N TYR A 48 -1.50 -1.65 -1.90
CA TYR A 48 -1.06 -0.27 -1.67
C TYR A 48 -0.13 0.23 -2.79
N GLY A 49 0.31 1.49 -2.73
CA GLY A 49 1.25 2.06 -3.69
C GLY A 49 1.53 3.53 -3.43
N ALA A 50 2.53 4.07 -4.14
CA ALA A 50 3.00 5.44 -3.95
C ALA A 50 1.90 6.50 -4.11
N SER A 51 1.04 6.38 -5.12
CA SER A 51 -0.05 7.34 -5.31
C SER A 51 -1.04 7.36 -4.15
N LYS A 52 -1.30 6.21 -3.51
CA LYS A 52 -2.16 6.15 -2.32
C LYS A 52 -1.48 6.72 -1.10
N LEU A 53 -0.20 6.43 -0.90
CA LEU A 53 0.60 7.03 0.16
C LEU A 53 0.51 8.57 0.10
N TRP A 54 0.78 9.16 -1.05
CA TRP A 54 0.77 10.61 -1.19
C TRP A 54 -0.62 11.23 -1.12
N ASN A 55 -1.66 10.53 -1.55
CA ASN A 55 -3.03 10.99 -1.36
C ASN A 55 -3.42 10.96 0.12
N ASP A 56 -3.08 9.89 0.84
CA ASP A 56 -3.35 9.77 2.28
C ASP A 56 -2.61 10.85 3.07
N GLU A 57 -1.32 11.09 2.78
CA GLU A 57 -0.55 12.17 3.41
C GLU A 57 -1.13 13.55 3.10
N ALA A 58 -1.59 13.79 1.88
CA ALA A 58 -2.19 15.06 1.50
C ALA A 58 -3.60 15.29 2.11
N LEU A 59 -4.22 14.25 2.66
CA LEU A 59 -5.45 14.33 3.45
C LEU A 59 -5.19 14.55 4.95
N SER A 60 -3.93 14.41 5.37
CA SER A 60 -3.50 14.67 6.76
C SER A 60 -3.18 16.14 6.98
N ASP A 61 -2.79 16.48 8.20
CA ASP A 61 -2.27 17.79 8.58
C ASP A 61 -0.75 17.95 8.34
N ASN A 62 -0.08 16.93 7.79
CA ASN A 62 1.36 16.92 7.55
C ASN A 62 1.76 17.58 6.24
N VAL A 63 1.01 17.34 5.17
CA VAL A 63 1.39 17.66 3.79
C VAL A 63 0.27 18.37 3.06
N ILE A 64 0.62 19.36 2.23
CA ILE A 64 -0.30 20.00 1.31
C ILE A 64 0.11 19.72 -0.14
N GLN A 65 -0.87 19.46 -1.00
CA GLN A 65 -0.64 19.43 -2.43
C GLN A 65 -0.67 20.86 -3.00
N ALA A 66 0.33 21.20 -3.80
CA ALA A 66 0.50 22.55 -4.33
C ALA A 66 -0.58 22.96 -5.34
N ARG A 67 -1.17 21.99 -6.06
CA ARG A 67 -2.15 22.26 -7.11
C ARG A 67 -3.58 22.26 -6.57
N ASP A 68 -4.34 23.28 -6.88
CA ASP A 68 -5.73 23.45 -6.44
C ASP A 68 -6.70 22.45 -7.10
N ASP A 69 -6.35 21.91 -8.26
CA ASP A 69 -7.17 20.95 -9.00
C ASP A 69 -7.06 19.51 -8.46
N ASN A 70 -6.12 19.23 -7.56
CA ASN A 70 -5.96 17.93 -6.94
C ASN A 70 -7.09 17.63 -5.96
N ASP A 71 -7.62 16.42 -6.01
CA ASP A 71 -8.73 15.99 -5.17
C ASP A 71 -8.46 16.08 -3.66
N PRO A 72 -7.29 15.67 -3.12
CA PRO A 72 -6.97 15.86 -1.70
C PRO A 72 -7.04 17.34 -1.28
N ARG A 73 -6.56 18.27 -2.09
CA ARG A 73 -6.64 19.70 -1.79
C ARG A 73 -8.07 20.21 -1.79
N LYS A 74 -8.91 19.76 -2.74
CA LYS A 74 -10.34 20.09 -2.74
C LYS A 74 -11.04 19.60 -1.46
N ILE A 75 -10.70 18.39 -1.00
CA ILE A 75 -11.24 17.85 0.25
C ILE A 75 -10.84 18.72 1.44
N ARG A 76 -9.57 19.05 1.57
CA ARG A 76 -9.05 19.93 2.64
C ARG A 76 -9.69 21.32 2.64
N ASN A 77 -9.96 21.85 1.46
CA ASN A 77 -10.59 23.17 1.30
C ASN A 77 -12.12 23.16 1.48
N GLY A 78 -12.71 22.02 1.85
CA GLY A 78 -14.16 21.87 2.02
C GLY A 78 -14.96 21.87 0.70
N LEU A 79 -14.30 21.62 -0.42
CA LEU A 79 -14.88 21.61 -1.77
C LEU A 79 -15.23 20.18 -2.24
N ALA A 80 -15.24 19.21 -1.34
CA ALA A 80 -15.56 17.83 -1.66
C ALA A 80 -17.03 17.69 -2.07
N THR A 81 -17.25 16.97 -3.17
CA THR A 81 -18.59 16.55 -3.62
C THR A 81 -18.63 15.03 -3.76
N PRO A 82 -19.79 14.38 -3.70
CA PRO A 82 -19.89 12.93 -3.88
C PRO A 82 -19.33 12.42 -5.21
N SER A 83 -19.23 13.28 -6.23
CA SER A 83 -18.70 12.96 -7.55
C SER A 83 -17.19 13.13 -7.69
N LEU A 84 -16.48 13.44 -6.60
CA LEU A 84 -15.02 13.62 -6.64
C LEU A 84 -14.32 12.33 -7.08
N GLY A 85 -13.38 12.44 -8.03
CA GLY A 85 -12.73 11.31 -8.67
C GLY A 85 -11.98 10.38 -7.70
N LEU A 86 -11.39 10.95 -6.64
CA LEU A 86 -10.72 10.19 -5.59
C LEU A 86 -11.66 9.16 -4.94
N PHE A 87 -12.89 9.54 -4.61
CA PHE A 87 -13.83 8.63 -3.97
C PHE A 87 -14.19 7.45 -4.88
N ALA A 88 -14.52 7.73 -6.15
CA ALA A 88 -14.85 6.67 -7.11
C ALA A 88 -13.64 5.74 -7.37
N SER A 89 -12.44 6.30 -7.45
CA SER A 89 -11.22 5.52 -7.72
C SER A 89 -10.83 4.63 -6.53
N GLU A 90 -10.94 5.12 -5.29
CA GLU A 90 -10.69 4.32 -4.08
C GLU A 90 -11.68 3.15 -3.96
N TRP A 91 -12.96 3.43 -4.20
CA TRP A 91 -14.01 2.41 -4.20
C TRP A 91 -13.74 1.31 -5.22
N LYS A 92 -13.54 1.71 -6.48
CA LYS A 92 -13.28 0.79 -7.58
C LYS A 92 -12.04 -0.07 -7.32
N TRP A 93 -10.95 0.57 -6.97
CA TRP A 93 -9.67 -0.12 -6.70
C TRP A 93 -9.81 -1.17 -5.59
N ALA A 94 -10.47 -0.84 -4.48
CA ALA A 94 -10.61 -1.78 -3.37
C ALA A 94 -11.46 -2.99 -3.76
N TYR A 95 -12.58 -2.80 -4.45
CA TYR A 95 -13.42 -3.92 -4.90
C TYR A 95 -12.77 -4.75 -6.01
N GLU A 96 -11.96 -4.16 -6.88
CA GLU A 96 -11.16 -4.92 -7.83
C GLU A 96 -10.15 -5.83 -7.11
N GLY A 97 -9.49 -5.33 -6.08
CA GLY A 97 -8.60 -6.14 -5.23
C GLY A 97 -9.33 -7.23 -4.47
N ILE A 98 -10.48 -6.94 -3.88
CA ILE A 98 -11.33 -7.91 -3.20
C ILE A 98 -11.77 -9.03 -4.16
N LYS A 99 -12.17 -8.68 -5.38
CA LYS A 99 -12.52 -9.64 -6.42
C LYS A 99 -11.34 -10.56 -6.77
N THR A 100 -10.13 -10.00 -6.90
CA THR A 100 -8.91 -10.80 -7.11
C THR A 100 -8.70 -11.79 -5.97
N CYS A 101 -8.90 -11.35 -4.72
CA CYS A 101 -8.77 -12.22 -3.55
C CYS A 101 -9.81 -13.36 -3.55
N HIS A 102 -11.08 -13.06 -3.84
CA HIS A 102 -12.12 -14.09 -3.91
C HIS A 102 -11.85 -15.11 -5.02
N LYS A 103 -11.49 -14.64 -6.21
CA LYS A 103 -11.10 -15.52 -7.32
C LYS A 103 -9.99 -16.48 -6.94
N TYR A 104 -8.98 -16.00 -6.21
CA TYR A 104 -7.91 -16.86 -5.72
C TYR A 104 -8.40 -17.89 -4.72
N LEU A 105 -9.11 -17.45 -3.68
CA LEU A 105 -9.55 -18.32 -2.59
C LEU A 105 -10.51 -19.42 -3.03
N GLU A 106 -11.36 -19.15 -4.04
CA GLU A 106 -12.32 -20.11 -4.58
C GLU A 106 -11.68 -21.18 -5.47
N ASN A 107 -10.53 -20.89 -6.07
CA ASN A 107 -9.98 -21.76 -7.11
C ASN A 107 -8.64 -22.40 -6.75
N ILE A 108 -7.90 -21.90 -5.75
CA ILE A 108 -6.54 -22.39 -5.47
C ILE A 108 -6.48 -23.88 -5.14
N ASP A 109 -7.55 -24.46 -4.62
CA ASP A 109 -7.62 -25.89 -4.29
C ASP A 109 -7.64 -26.77 -5.55
N ARG A 110 -7.90 -26.22 -6.73
CA ARG A 110 -7.83 -26.89 -8.03
C ARG A 110 -6.39 -27.09 -8.52
N VAL A 111 -5.41 -26.37 -7.98
CA VAL A 111 -4.01 -26.42 -8.43
C VAL A 111 -3.34 -27.70 -7.92
N PRO A 112 -2.95 -28.63 -8.81
CA PRO A 112 -2.51 -29.96 -8.39
C PRO A 112 -1.06 -30.01 -7.89
N ASP A 113 -0.19 -29.16 -8.41
CA ASP A 113 1.27 -29.17 -8.18
C ASP A 113 1.74 -28.28 -7.02
N MET A 114 0.80 -27.70 -6.25
CA MET A 114 1.10 -26.87 -5.09
C MET A 114 1.06 -27.67 -3.79
N SER A 115 2.13 -27.61 -2.99
CA SER A 115 2.15 -28.22 -1.66
C SER A 115 1.09 -27.59 -0.74
N THR A 116 0.52 -28.39 0.17
CA THR A 116 -0.48 -27.92 1.13
C THR A 116 0.05 -26.72 1.95
N SER A 117 1.28 -26.81 2.45
CA SER A 117 1.89 -25.73 3.24
C SER A 117 2.00 -24.41 2.45
N LEU A 118 2.41 -24.47 1.18
CA LEU A 118 2.47 -23.28 0.32
C LEU A 118 1.07 -22.72 0.05
N ARG A 119 0.11 -23.60 -0.24
CA ARG A 119 -1.28 -23.23 -0.48
C ARG A 119 -1.90 -22.51 0.72
N ASP A 120 -1.71 -23.04 1.92
CA ASP A 120 -2.25 -22.46 3.15
C ASP A 120 -1.61 -21.09 3.43
N THR A 121 -0.29 -20.96 3.23
CA THR A 121 0.41 -19.68 3.35
C THR A 121 -0.14 -18.65 2.35
N ARG A 122 -0.32 -19.03 1.08
CA ARG A 122 -0.86 -18.13 0.05
C ARG A 122 -2.31 -17.74 0.32
N LYS A 123 -3.13 -18.67 0.80
CA LYS A 123 -4.49 -18.35 1.26
C LYS A 123 -4.45 -17.31 2.39
N ALA A 124 -3.56 -17.46 3.35
CA ALA A 124 -3.41 -16.52 4.46
C ALA A 124 -2.96 -15.12 3.97
N GLU A 125 -2.00 -15.04 3.05
CA GLU A 125 -1.58 -13.77 2.43
C GLU A 125 -2.76 -13.07 1.71
N ILE A 126 -3.53 -13.81 0.93
CA ILE A 126 -4.70 -13.29 0.21
C ILE A 126 -5.81 -12.85 1.17
N ARG A 127 -6.05 -13.59 2.26
CA ARG A 127 -6.99 -13.21 3.32
C ARG A 127 -6.56 -11.91 4.01
N PHE A 128 -5.26 -11.73 4.27
CA PHE A 128 -4.73 -10.47 4.77
C PHE A 128 -5.04 -9.30 3.84
N ILE A 129 -4.73 -9.43 2.54
CA ILE A 129 -4.98 -8.38 1.55
C ILE A 129 -6.48 -8.04 1.47
N ARG A 130 -7.35 -9.05 1.49
CA ARG A 130 -8.80 -8.88 1.53
C ARG A 130 -9.25 -8.11 2.77
N ALA A 131 -8.76 -8.49 3.95
CA ALA A 131 -9.05 -7.80 5.20
C ALA A 131 -8.59 -6.34 5.17
N PHE A 132 -7.38 -6.07 4.67
CA PHE A 132 -6.86 -4.72 4.49
C PHE A 132 -7.76 -3.85 3.60
N LEU A 133 -8.23 -4.39 2.48
CA LEU A 133 -9.09 -3.67 1.54
C LEU A 133 -10.48 -3.40 2.13
N PHE A 134 -11.09 -4.36 2.82
CA PHE A 134 -12.35 -4.15 3.53
C PHE A 134 -12.23 -3.15 4.68
N PHE A 135 -11.14 -3.22 5.45
CA PHE A 135 -10.85 -2.23 6.48
C PHE A 135 -10.81 -0.82 5.88
N ARG A 136 -10.06 -0.63 4.81
CA ARG A 136 -9.94 0.66 4.12
C ARG A 136 -11.29 1.16 3.62
N LEU A 137 -12.09 0.32 2.97
CA LEU A 137 -13.44 0.66 2.54
C LEU A 137 -14.35 1.09 3.71
N ALA A 138 -14.36 0.30 4.79
CA ALA A 138 -15.20 0.59 5.96
C ALA A 138 -14.83 1.91 6.64
N TYR A 139 -13.54 2.28 6.64
CA TYR A 139 -13.11 3.56 7.21
C TYR A 139 -13.40 4.76 6.31
N PHE A 140 -13.25 4.63 4.99
CA PHE A 140 -13.53 5.73 4.08
C PHE A 140 -15.03 5.95 3.83
N TYR A 141 -15.84 4.88 3.83
CA TYR A 141 -17.25 4.96 3.37
C TYR A 141 -18.28 4.56 4.41
N GLY A 142 -17.88 4.10 5.59
CA GLY A 142 -18.80 3.60 6.61
C GLY A 142 -19.40 2.25 6.22
N ASP A 143 -20.73 2.17 6.13
CA ASP A 143 -21.44 0.96 5.69
C ASP A 143 -21.19 0.71 4.20
N ILE A 144 -20.83 -0.53 3.86
CA ILE A 144 -20.43 -0.92 2.49
C ILE A 144 -21.10 -2.23 2.05
N PRO A 145 -21.28 -2.49 0.75
CA PRO A 145 -21.55 -3.84 0.26
C PRO A 145 -20.47 -4.81 0.71
N PHE A 146 -20.84 -5.82 1.45
CA PHE A 146 -19.92 -6.81 2.01
C PHE A 146 -20.31 -8.22 1.61
N PHE A 147 -19.33 -8.98 1.13
CA PHE A 147 -19.49 -10.35 0.67
C PHE A 147 -18.15 -11.07 0.80
N THR A 148 -18.17 -12.39 1.02
CA THR A 148 -16.97 -13.19 1.28
C THR A 148 -16.59 -14.16 0.16
N GLN A 149 -17.32 -14.09 -0.95
CA GLN A 149 -17.12 -14.89 -2.18
C GLN A 149 -17.24 -14.00 -3.42
N ASP A 150 -16.80 -14.47 -4.58
CA ASP A 150 -17.04 -13.76 -5.84
C ASP A 150 -18.56 -13.70 -6.13
N ILE A 151 -19.04 -12.54 -6.56
CA ILE A 151 -20.44 -12.32 -6.84
C ILE A 151 -20.65 -11.95 -8.31
N SER A 152 -21.76 -12.41 -8.85
CA SER A 152 -22.19 -12.04 -10.20
C SER A 152 -22.60 -10.56 -10.31
N LEU A 153 -22.64 -10.05 -11.53
CA LEU A 153 -23.13 -8.69 -11.79
C LEU A 153 -24.60 -8.49 -11.36
N SER A 154 -25.42 -9.55 -11.41
CA SER A 154 -26.80 -9.51 -10.94
C SER A 154 -26.90 -9.37 -9.43
N GLU A 155 -26.10 -10.11 -8.68
CA GLU A 155 -26.02 -10.00 -7.22
C GLU A 155 -25.46 -8.65 -6.79
N ALA A 156 -24.41 -8.16 -7.47
CA ALA A 156 -23.81 -6.85 -7.17
C ALA A 156 -24.80 -5.67 -7.32
N LYS A 157 -25.83 -5.81 -8.17
CA LYS A 157 -26.85 -4.76 -8.36
C LYS A 157 -27.87 -4.67 -7.24
N VAL A 158 -28.02 -5.72 -6.44
CA VAL A 158 -29.08 -5.83 -5.42
C VAL A 158 -28.53 -5.94 -3.99
N ILE A 159 -27.22 -6.06 -3.84
CA ILE A 159 -26.58 -6.18 -2.53
C ILE A 159 -26.74 -4.89 -1.74
N SER A 160 -27.20 -5.02 -0.50
CA SER A 160 -27.33 -3.90 0.43
C SER A 160 -26.00 -3.60 1.13
N ARG A 161 -25.88 -2.42 1.72
CA ARG A 161 -24.78 -2.08 2.59
C ARG A 161 -24.86 -2.86 3.89
N THR A 162 -23.73 -3.38 4.34
CA THR A 162 -23.54 -4.02 5.63
C THR A 162 -22.98 -2.99 6.62
N PRO A 163 -23.42 -2.96 7.87
CA PRO A 163 -22.91 -2.05 8.88
C PRO A 163 -21.39 -2.14 9.03
N LYS A 164 -20.72 -0.98 9.14
CA LYS A 164 -19.26 -0.88 9.36
C LYS A 164 -18.76 -1.82 10.46
N ALA A 165 -19.47 -1.87 11.60
CA ALA A 165 -19.07 -2.71 12.72
C ALA A 165 -18.99 -4.21 12.35
N THR A 166 -19.93 -4.72 11.56
CA THR A 166 -19.92 -6.09 11.07
C THR A 166 -18.72 -6.36 10.16
N VAL A 167 -18.40 -5.42 9.27
CA VAL A 167 -17.22 -5.52 8.39
C VAL A 167 -15.93 -5.52 9.20
N LEU A 168 -15.81 -4.67 10.23
CA LEU A 168 -14.64 -4.62 11.10
C LEU A 168 -14.50 -5.90 11.94
N THR A 169 -15.60 -6.47 12.45
CA THR A 169 -15.55 -7.79 13.10
C THR A 169 -14.95 -8.84 12.18
N PHE A 170 -15.43 -8.92 10.92
CA PHE A 170 -14.84 -9.83 9.93
C PHE A 170 -13.35 -9.56 9.70
N VAL A 171 -12.92 -8.30 9.63
CA VAL A 171 -11.50 -7.95 9.45
C VAL A 171 -10.66 -8.48 10.60
N HIS A 172 -11.11 -8.30 11.84
CA HIS A 172 -10.42 -8.80 13.02
C HIS A 172 -10.36 -10.32 13.07
N ASP A 173 -11.47 -10.99 12.81
CA ASP A 173 -11.55 -12.46 12.80
C ASP A 173 -10.61 -13.04 11.71
N GLU A 174 -10.60 -12.47 10.50
CA GLU A 174 -9.70 -12.89 9.42
C GLU A 174 -8.22 -12.74 9.81
N LEU A 175 -7.86 -11.61 10.40
CA LEU A 175 -6.48 -11.35 10.81
C LEU A 175 -6.04 -12.29 11.94
N ASP A 176 -6.88 -12.54 12.94
CA ASP A 176 -6.56 -13.46 14.03
C ASP A 176 -6.37 -14.91 13.55
N ASP A 177 -7.21 -15.35 12.63
CA ASP A 177 -7.12 -16.68 12.06
C ASP A 177 -5.81 -16.92 11.29
N ILE A 178 -5.39 -15.92 10.48
CA ILE A 178 -4.23 -16.09 9.60
C ILE A 178 -2.89 -15.92 10.32
N ILE A 179 -2.83 -15.30 11.48
CA ILE A 179 -1.57 -15.15 12.25
C ILE A 179 -0.84 -16.50 12.41
N LYS A 180 -1.57 -17.59 12.61
CA LYS A 180 -1.01 -18.93 12.81
C LYS A 180 -0.54 -19.60 11.51
N LEU A 181 -1.05 -19.13 10.36
CA LEU A 181 -0.81 -19.70 9.04
C LEU A 181 0.33 -19.01 8.29
N LEU A 182 0.66 -17.79 8.70
CA LEU A 182 1.70 -16.98 8.08
C LEU A 182 3.08 -17.31 8.67
N PRO A 183 4.14 -17.27 7.84
CA PRO A 183 5.50 -17.47 8.32
C PRO A 183 5.97 -16.29 9.18
N THR A 184 6.96 -16.52 10.02
CA THR A 184 7.72 -15.46 10.66
C THR A 184 8.59 -14.73 9.63
N LYS A 185 9.08 -13.53 9.97
CA LYS A 185 10.05 -12.79 9.12
C LYS A 185 11.29 -13.64 8.82
N ASP A 186 11.81 -14.31 9.83
CA ASP A 186 13.05 -15.11 9.73
C ASP A 186 12.81 -16.44 9.00
N GLY A 187 11.56 -16.96 9.01
CA GLY A 187 11.14 -18.16 8.29
C GLY A 187 10.62 -17.89 6.87
N ALA A 188 10.47 -16.63 6.47
CA ALA A 188 9.96 -16.30 5.15
C ALA A 188 11.03 -16.52 4.07
N THR A 189 10.73 -17.37 3.09
CA THR A 189 11.62 -17.64 1.96
C THR A 189 11.77 -16.45 1.02
N ASN A 190 10.74 -15.59 0.96
CA ASN A 190 10.71 -14.42 0.08
C ASN A 190 10.51 -13.14 0.91
N LYS A 191 11.51 -12.27 0.88
CA LYS A 191 11.41 -10.94 1.50
C LYS A 191 10.31 -10.11 0.84
N GLY A 192 9.61 -9.28 1.64
CA GLY A 192 8.51 -8.44 1.17
C GLY A 192 7.15 -9.16 1.12
N ARG A 193 7.07 -10.44 1.51
CA ARG A 193 5.80 -11.15 1.69
C ARG A 193 5.19 -10.87 3.07
N ILE A 194 3.86 -10.99 3.16
CA ILE A 194 3.12 -10.84 4.40
C ILE A 194 3.55 -11.93 5.38
N THR A 195 3.85 -11.52 6.61
CA THR A 195 4.26 -12.38 7.72
C THR A 195 3.22 -12.32 8.84
N ASN A 196 3.34 -13.22 9.82
CA ASN A 196 2.49 -13.19 11.01
C ASN A 196 2.61 -11.86 11.77
N ALA A 197 3.81 -11.29 11.86
CA ALA A 197 4.03 -9.97 12.46
C ALA A 197 3.29 -8.85 11.70
N ALA A 198 3.19 -8.94 10.37
CA ALA A 198 2.41 -7.99 9.59
C ALA A 198 0.91 -8.04 9.95
N ALA A 199 0.36 -9.23 10.17
CA ALA A 199 -1.02 -9.41 10.60
C ALA A 199 -1.25 -8.84 12.02
N VAL A 200 -0.33 -9.11 12.96
CA VAL A 200 -0.37 -8.56 14.32
C VAL A 200 -0.25 -7.03 14.31
N ALA A 201 0.68 -6.48 13.53
CA ALA A 201 0.84 -5.02 13.41
C ALA A 201 -0.40 -4.36 12.79
N PHE A 202 -1.03 -5.02 11.84
CA PHE A 202 -2.24 -4.49 11.22
C PHE A 202 -3.44 -4.58 12.16
N GLN A 203 -3.54 -5.63 12.98
CA GLN A 203 -4.53 -5.70 14.08
C GLN A 203 -4.37 -4.53 15.03
N ALA A 204 -3.14 -4.25 15.51
CA ALA A 204 -2.88 -3.10 16.38
C ALA A 204 -3.34 -1.79 15.73
N ARG A 205 -3.03 -1.59 14.45
CA ARG A 205 -3.46 -0.40 13.70
C ARG A 205 -4.98 -0.32 13.56
N ALA A 206 -5.65 -1.41 13.25
CA ALA A 206 -7.11 -1.43 13.11
C ALA A 206 -7.79 -1.05 14.43
N TYR A 207 -7.38 -1.63 15.55
CA TYR A 207 -7.90 -1.26 16.86
C TYR A 207 -7.53 0.16 17.30
N LEU A 208 -6.38 0.70 16.85
CA LEU A 208 -6.02 2.10 17.08
C LEU A 208 -7.06 3.04 16.46
N TYR A 209 -7.50 2.77 15.24
CA TYR A 209 -8.56 3.54 14.59
C TYR A 209 -9.92 3.42 15.27
N GLU A 210 -10.14 2.34 16.02
CA GLU A 210 -11.35 2.14 16.84
C GLU A 210 -11.23 2.72 18.25
N ASN A 211 -10.10 3.31 18.63
CA ASN A 211 -9.77 3.77 19.98
C ASN A 211 -9.83 2.64 21.03
N ASN A 212 -9.62 1.40 20.63
CA ASN A 212 -9.58 0.24 21.51
C ASN A 212 -8.15 0.03 22.06
N TRP A 213 -7.77 0.85 23.01
CA TRP A 213 -6.42 0.90 23.57
C TRP A 213 -5.96 -0.42 24.18
N ALA A 214 -6.86 -1.19 24.79
CA ALA A 214 -6.54 -2.50 25.37
C ALA A 214 -6.08 -3.50 24.29
N MET A 215 -6.74 -3.49 23.14
CA MET A 215 -6.35 -4.36 22.02
C MET A 215 -5.09 -3.85 21.30
N VAL A 216 -4.90 -2.53 21.24
CA VAL A 216 -3.64 -1.94 20.74
C VAL A 216 -2.48 -2.42 21.60
N GLU A 217 -2.58 -2.29 22.93
CA GLU A 217 -1.55 -2.77 23.87
C GLU A 217 -1.30 -4.27 23.69
N LYS A 218 -2.35 -5.09 23.61
CA LYS A 218 -2.22 -6.54 23.39
C LYS A 218 -1.36 -6.85 22.18
N TYR A 219 -1.73 -6.36 20.99
CA TYR A 219 -1.05 -6.72 19.76
C TYR A 219 0.33 -6.09 19.61
N THR A 220 0.55 -4.88 20.12
CA THR A 220 1.89 -4.28 20.14
C THR A 220 2.81 -5.02 21.11
N SER A 221 2.30 -5.46 22.26
CA SER A 221 3.06 -6.25 23.23
C SER A 221 3.50 -7.61 22.67
N MET A 222 2.68 -8.26 21.83
CA MET A 222 3.06 -9.48 21.12
C MET A 222 4.32 -9.27 20.28
N LEU A 223 4.39 -8.17 19.51
CA LEU A 223 5.56 -7.87 18.66
C LEU A 223 6.81 -7.51 19.48
N ILE A 224 6.64 -6.83 20.62
CA ILE A 224 7.77 -6.39 21.45
C ILE A 224 8.31 -7.54 22.29
N ASN A 225 7.43 -8.33 22.90
CA ASN A 225 7.80 -9.29 23.94
C ASN A 225 7.93 -10.74 23.43
N GLU A 226 7.33 -11.07 22.27
CA GLU A 226 7.29 -12.43 21.74
C GLU A 226 8.04 -12.55 20.41
N GLN A 227 9.21 -11.92 20.31
CA GLN A 227 10.01 -11.87 19.09
C GLN A 227 10.35 -13.25 18.51
N GLY A 228 10.55 -14.26 19.37
CA GLY A 228 10.76 -15.64 18.92
C GLY A 228 9.58 -16.22 18.10
N THR A 229 8.37 -15.72 18.32
CA THR A 229 7.14 -16.15 17.65
C THR A 229 6.85 -15.32 16.39
N TYR A 230 7.18 -14.03 16.39
CA TYR A 230 6.77 -13.09 15.34
C TYR A 230 7.94 -12.59 14.47
N GLY A 231 9.18 -12.91 14.84
CA GLY A 231 10.40 -12.45 14.19
C GLY A 231 11.12 -11.39 15.01
N THR A 232 12.42 -11.24 14.75
CA THR A 232 13.26 -10.29 15.49
C THR A 232 13.20 -8.91 14.85
N TYR A 233 12.76 -7.93 15.62
CA TYR A 233 12.66 -6.52 15.21
C TYR A 233 13.47 -5.65 16.17
N ASP A 234 14.03 -4.57 15.62
CA ASP A 234 14.76 -3.57 16.39
C ASP A 234 14.80 -2.27 15.58
N LEU A 235 15.04 -1.13 16.21
CA LEU A 235 15.19 0.13 15.52
C LEU A 235 16.42 0.11 14.60
N PHE A 236 16.29 0.67 13.42
CA PHE A 236 17.41 0.92 12.53
C PHE A 236 18.23 2.08 13.07
N ALA A 237 19.56 1.96 13.03
CA ALA A 237 20.44 2.88 13.75
C ALA A 237 20.46 4.31 13.17
N ASP A 238 20.25 4.43 11.86
CA ASP A 238 20.33 5.71 11.14
C ASP A 238 19.00 6.04 10.47
N TYR A 239 18.28 6.98 11.07
CA TYR A 239 16.97 7.42 10.58
C TYR A 239 17.04 8.02 9.16
N GLU A 240 18.10 8.76 8.80
CA GLU A 240 18.23 9.39 7.49
C GLU A 240 18.30 8.38 6.36
N THR A 241 18.96 7.26 6.59
CA THR A 241 19.16 6.22 5.57
C THR A 241 18.17 5.07 5.64
N LEU A 242 17.26 5.06 6.63
CA LEU A 242 16.29 3.98 6.88
C LEU A 242 15.56 3.54 5.62
N PHE A 243 15.09 4.49 4.82
CA PHE A 243 14.28 4.24 3.62
C PHE A 243 15.08 4.15 2.31
N ARG A 244 16.40 4.17 2.36
CA ARG A 244 17.22 4.01 1.16
C ARG A 244 17.16 2.59 0.62
N SER A 245 17.36 2.46 -0.70
CA SER A 245 17.22 1.19 -1.41
C SER A 245 18.15 0.08 -0.90
N GLU A 246 19.35 0.42 -0.45
CA GLU A 246 20.33 -0.50 0.14
C GLU A 246 19.90 -1.05 1.51
N ASN A 247 19.01 -0.34 2.20
CA ASN A 247 18.51 -0.69 3.53
C ASN A 247 17.13 -1.36 3.51
N LYS A 248 16.68 -1.83 2.34
CA LYS A 248 15.45 -2.63 2.26
C LYS A 248 15.48 -3.84 3.16
N TYR A 249 14.33 -4.17 3.72
CA TYR A 249 14.16 -5.35 4.59
C TYR A 249 15.06 -5.35 5.84
N ASN A 250 15.44 -4.16 6.32
CA ASN A 250 16.19 -4.03 7.56
C ASN A 250 15.38 -4.53 8.77
N LYS A 251 16.00 -4.51 9.95
CA LYS A 251 15.42 -5.06 11.18
C LYS A 251 14.20 -4.31 11.71
N GLU A 252 13.99 -3.04 11.32
CA GLU A 252 12.81 -2.25 11.71
C GLU A 252 11.58 -2.56 10.85
N VAL A 253 11.77 -2.99 9.59
CA VAL A 253 10.68 -3.21 8.64
C VAL A 253 9.87 -4.45 9.01
N ILE A 254 8.58 -4.28 9.26
CA ILE A 254 7.61 -5.37 9.46
C ILE A 254 7.03 -5.81 8.12
N LEU A 255 6.50 -4.87 7.33
CA LEU A 255 5.99 -5.09 5.98
C LEU A 255 6.22 -3.82 5.17
N ASP A 256 6.80 -3.94 4.00
CA ASP A 256 6.99 -2.86 3.05
C ASP A 256 6.30 -3.13 1.71
N TYR A 257 6.12 -2.08 0.95
CA TYR A 257 5.65 -2.15 -0.43
C TYR A 257 6.85 -1.89 -1.35
N GLY A 258 7.50 -2.98 -1.74
CA GLY A 258 8.78 -2.95 -2.45
C GLY A 258 8.69 -2.39 -3.87
N TYR A 259 9.70 -1.60 -4.25
CA TYR A 259 9.92 -1.12 -5.61
C TYR A 259 11.20 -1.74 -6.19
N ALA A 260 11.18 -1.99 -7.51
CA ALA A 260 12.31 -2.54 -8.24
C ALA A 260 12.36 -1.93 -9.65
N THR A 261 13.56 -1.66 -10.13
CA THR A 261 13.82 -0.90 -11.36
C THR A 261 13.14 -1.50 -12.60
N ALA A 262 13.08 -2.83 -12.71
CA ALA A 262 12.56 -3.49 -13.91
C ALA A 262 11.03 -3.62 -13.95
N ASN A 263 10.39 -3.81 -12.77
CA ASN A 263 8.98 -4.20 -12.73
C ASN A 263 8.07 -3.13 -12.12
N ARG A 264 8.59 -2.34 -11.19
CA ARG A 264 7.86 -1.29 -10.48
C ARG A 264 8.84 -0.24 -10.00
N SER A 265 9.10 0.75 -10.84
CA SER A 265 10.01 1.83 -10.51
C SER A 265 9.39 2.81 -9.51
N TRP A 266 10.21 3.32 -8.60
CA TRP A 266 9.87 4.47 -7.79
C TRP A 266 10.06 5.73 -8.64
N ALA A 267 8.98 6.39 -9.04
CA ALA A 267 9.00 7.56 -9.93
C ALA A 267 8.65 8.87 -9.21
N GLU A 268 8.60 8.87 -7.88
CA GLU A 268 8.13 10.02 -7.09
C GLU A 268 9.10 11.21 -7.08
N MET A 269 10.37 10.97 -7.40
CA MET A 269 11.37 12.05 -7.59
C MET A 269 10.92 13.10 -8.62
N TYR A 270 10.13 12.67 -9.61
CA TYR A 270 9.63 13.58 -10.66
C TYR A 270 8.72 14.71 -10.13
N SER A 271 8.02 14.47 -9.02
CA SER A 271 7.01 15.38 -8.50
C SER A 271 7.10 15.70 -7.01
N ARG A 272 8.10 15.16 -6.30
CA ARG A 272 8.20 15.26 -4.83
C ARG A 272 9.49 15.90 -4.33
N VAL A 273 10.44 16.19 -5.21
CA VAL A 273 11.68 16.87 -4.85
C VAL A 273 11.65 18.31 -5.36
N PRO A 274 12.57 19.18 -4.90
CA PRO A 274 12.67 20.55 -5.42
C PRO A 274 12.87 20.57 -6.95
N MET A 275 12.23 21.51 -7.64
CA MET A 275 12.33 21.65 -9.10
C MET A 275 13.78 21.87 -9.55
N THR A 276 14.61 22.54 -8.74
CA THR A 276 16.04 22.73 -8.98
C THR A 276 16.84 21.40 -8.96
N GLN A 277 16.22 20.31 -8.51
CA GLN A 277 16.81 18.98 -8.48
C GLN A 277 16.20 18.03 -9.54
N GLY A 278 15.64 18.61 -10.60
CA GLY A 278 15.15 17.88 -11.76
C GLY A 278 13.70 17.40 -11.67
N ALA A 279 12.95 17.78 -10.65
CA ALA A 279 11.52 17.55 -10.64
C ALA A 279 10.82 18.43 -11.68
N PHE A 280 9.81 17.85 -12.33
CA PHE A 280 8.95 18.60 -13.25
C PHE A 280 7.93 19.47 -12.48
N LEU A 281 7.44 18.95 -11.37
CA LEU A 281 6.48 19.61 -10.49
C LEU A 281 6.89 19.40 -9.04
N ASN A 282 6.87 20.46 -8.23
CA ASN A 282 6.81 20.29 -6.77
C ASN A 282 5.34 20.23 -6.37
N SER A 283 4.79 19.02 -6.27
CA SER A 283 3.37 18.82 -6.03
C SER A 283 2.99 18.53 -4.57
N CYS A 284 3.98 18.39 -3.69
CA CYS A 284 3.75 18.19 -2.25
C CYS A 284 4.76 18.99 -1.44
N ALA A 285 4.27 19.68 -0.41
CA ALA A 285 5.12 20.37 0.55
C ALA A 285 4.62 20.06 1.98
N PRO A 286 5.52 19.98 2.97
CA PRO A 286 5.10 19.90 4.36
C PRO A 286 4.36 21.20 4.74
N VAL A 287 3.39 21.09 5.62
CA VAL A 287 2.76 22.28 6.21
C VAL A 287 3.67 22.89 7.28
N GLN A 288 3.50 24.19 7.56
CA GLN A 288 4.35 24.88 8.54
C GLN A 288 4.19 24.28 9.95
N GLU A 289 2.98 23.86 10.30
CA GLU A 289 2.69 23.23 11.59
C GLU A 289 3.54 21.96 11.80
N LEU A 290 3.66 21.09 10.79
CA LEU A 290 4.56 19.95 10.87
C LEU A 290 6.02 20.36 11.08
N VAL A 291 6.47 21.41 10.38
CA VAL A 291 7.84 21.93 10.54
C VAL A 291 8.06 22.45 11.97
N ASP A 292 7.07 23.11 12.54
CA ASP A 292 7.15 23.67 13.87
C ASP A 292 7.08 22.63 14.97
N ASP A 293 6.40 21.50 14.75
CA ASP A 293 6.28 20.38 15.68
C ASP A 293 7.57 19.61 15.92
N TYR A 294 8.52 19.66 14.98
CA TYR A 294 9.84 19.11 15.26
C TYR A 294 10.49 19.86 16.43
N LEU A 295 11.02 19.12 17.39
CA LEU A 295 11.70 19.69 18.54
C LEU A 295 13.05 20.32 18.16
N THR A 296 13.63 21.09 19.06
CA THR A 296 15.04 21.48 18.98
C THR A 296 15.95 20.32 19.42
N VAL A 297 17.24 20.43 19.16
CA VAL A 297 18.25 19.45 19.64
C VAL A 297 18.24 19.31 21.17
N ASN A 298 17.72 20.31 21.89
CA ASN A 298 17.59 20.29 23.35
C ASN A 298 16.31 19.57 23.82
N GLY A 299 15.49 19.06 22.91
CA GLY A 299 14.23 18.36 23.22
C GLY A 299 13.06 19.27 23.61
N TYR A 300 13.15 20.56 23.32
CA TYR A 300 12.07 21.53 23.57
C TYR A 300 11.30 21.87 22.29
N THR A 301 10.06 22.30 22.44
CA THR A 301 9.34 22.96 21.34
C THR A 301 10.02 24.30 21.01
N ILE A 302 9.90 24.75 19.76
CA ILE A 302 10.50 26.01 19.29
C ILE A 302 10.06 27.22 20.14
N SER A 303 8.85 27.20 20.68
CA SER A 303 8.30 28.26 21.54
C SER A 303 8.87 28.27 22.96
N LYS A 304 9.51 27.16 23.41
CA LYS A 304 10.01 27.00 24.78
C LYS A 304 11.52 26.96 24.86
N ASP A 305 12.22 26.82 23.75
CA ASP A 305 13.70 26.78 23.74
C ASP A 305 14.25 28.21 23.65
N PRO A 306 14.97 28.70 24.69
CA PRO A 306 15.58 30.03 24.65
C PRO A 306 16.72 30.14 23.62
N ALA A 307 17.25 29.02 23.12
CA ALA A 307 18.28 28.99 22.08
C ALA A 307 17.69 29.00 20.66
N TYR A 308 16.36 28.91 20.49
CA TYR A 308 15.72 29.00 19.19
C TYR A 308 15.76 30.41 18.64
N SER A 309 16.06 30.54 17.34
CA SER A 309 16.05 31.82 16.63
C SER A 309 15.08 31.78 15.46
N ALA A 310 14.11 32.67 15.44
CA ALA A 310 13.20 32.85 14.32
C ALA A 310 13.89 33.37 13.04
N GLU A 311 15.07 33.97 13.15
CA GLU A 311 15.91 34.38 12.01
C GLU A 311 16.59 33.19 11.35
N PHE A 312 16.88 32.15 12.15
CA PHE A 312 17.51 30.90 11.69
C PHE A 312 16.65 29.68 12.09
N PRO A 313 15.42 29.53 11.58
CA PRO A 313 14.41 28.62 12.11
C PRO A 313 14.73 27.14 11.91
N TYR A 314 15.70 26.83 11.07
CA TYR A 314 16.09 25.46 10.72
C TYR A 314 17.40 25.01 11.42
N VAL A 315 18.02 25.89 12.19
CA VAL A 315 19.25 25.59 12.93
C VAL A 315 18.89 24.98 14.28
N ASN A 316 19.71 24.04 14.77
CA ASN A 316 19.55 23.36 16.06
C ASN A 316 18.19 22.65 16.21
N ARG A 317 17.67 22.08 15.13
CA ARG A 317 16.44 21.25 15.13
C ARG A 317 16.79 19.77 15.29
N ASP A 318 15.82 18.98 15.71
CA ASP A 318 15.89 17.53 15.77
C ASP A 318 16.47 16.98 14.44
N PRO A 319 17.45 16.06 14.48
CA PRO A 319 18.03 15.48 13.25
C PRO A 319 17.02 14.89 12.28
N ARG A 320 15.88 14.38 12.78
CA ARG A 320 14.78 13.86 11.93
C ARG A 320 14.15 14.94 11.07
N PHE A 321 14.19 16.20 11.49
CA PHE A 321 13.73 17.32 10.68
C PHE A 321 14.54 17.44 9.37
N THR A 322 15.85 17.49 9.47
CA THR A 322 16.73 17.60 8.29
C THR A 322 16.72 16.36 7.41
N ALA A 323 16.41 15.19 7.97
CA ALA A 323 16.25 13.94 7.23
C ALA A 323 14.91 13.84 6.48
N SER A 324 13.88 14.61 6.89
CA SER A 324 12.52 14.50 6.35
C SER A 324 12.09 15.70 5.50
N VAL A 325 12.64 16.89 5.75
CA VAL A 325 12.17 18.16 5.17
C VAL A 325 13.30 18.88 4.46
N VAL A 326 13.04 19.30 3.22
CA VAL A 326 13.91 20.17 2.45
C VAL A 326 13.45 21.63 2.63
N TYR A 327 14.36 22.54 3.00
CA TYR A 327 14.08 23.92 3.33
C TYR A 327 15.09 24.88 2.64
N ASP A 328 14.88 26.17 2.74
CA ASP A 328 15.83 27.15 2.19
C ASP A 328 17.20 27.04 2.86
N GLY A 329 18.24 26.91 2.07
CA GLY A 329 19.62 26.69 2.55
C GLY A 329 20.00 25.20 2.71
N PHE A 330 19.06 24.25 2.52
CA PHE A 330 19.34 22.82 2.62
C PHE A 330 20.48 22.41 1.66
N LYS A 331 21.37 21.55 2.13
CA LYS A 331 22.46 20.97 1.33
C LYS A 331 22.01 19.66 0.70
N TRP A 332 21.61 19.73 -0.55
CA TRP A 332 21.22 18.57 -1.33
C TRP A 332 22.44 17.89 -1.91
N VAL A 333 22.55 16.58 -1.70
CA VAL A 333 23.60 15.74 -2.30
C VAL A 333 22.94 14.88 -3.37
N ASP A 334 23.37 15.01 -4.62
CA ASP A 334 22.85 14.20 -5.72
C ASP A 334 23.47 12.79 -5.73
N GLN A 335 23.00 11.94 -6.66
CA GLN A 335 23.51 10.57 -6.82
C GLN A 335 24.99 10.45 -7.18
N ASN A 336 25.61 11.55 -7.64
CA ASN A 336 27.02 11.63 -8.00
C ASN A 336 27.88 12.22 -6.87
N GLY A 337 27.26 12.54 -5.73
CA GLY A 337 27.91 13.20 -4.60
C GLY A 337 28.08 14.71 -4.76
N THR A 338 27.47 15.34 -5.79
CA THR A 338 27.55 16.78 -5.99
C THR A 338 26.64 17.49 -4.99
N VAL A 339 27.19 18.45 -4.26
CA VAL A 339 26.44 19.23 -3.27
C VAL A 339 25.91 20.51 -3.90
N SER A 340 24.60 20.72 -3.83
CA SER A 340 23.94 21.96 -4.19
C SER A 340 23.20 22.57 -3.00
N THR A 341 22.99 23.88 -3.01
CA THR A 341 22.20 24.54 -1.97
C THR A 341 20.81 24.86 -2.52
N ILE A 342 19.78 24.33 -1.87
CA ILE A 342 18.40 24.64 -2.21
C ILE A 342 18.11 26.09 -1.83
N ARG A 343 17.48 26.85 -2.75
CA ARG A 343 17.03 28.22 -2.55
C ARG A 343 15.56 28.32 -2.90
N THR A 344 14.73 28.58 -1.91
CA THR A 344 13.28 28.75 -2.11
C THR A 344 12.90 30.20 -2.41
N ALA A 345 13.67 31.17 -1.91
CA ALA A 345 13.42 32.61 -2.11
C ALA A 345 13.55 33.08 -3.57
N LEU A 346 14.28 32.34 -4.43
CA LEU A 346 14.40 32.68 -5.86
C LEU A 346 13.09 32.50 -6.65
N SER A 347 12.14 31.75 -6.13
CA SER A 347 10.84 31.57 -6.77
C SER A 347 9.90 32.76 -6.57
N LEU A 348 10.17 33.63 -5.58
CA LEU A 348 9.38 34.83 -5.32
C LEU A 348 9.76 36.03 -6.21
N ILE A 349 10.96 36.04 -6.79
CA ILE A 349 11.43 37.09 -7.67
C ILE A 349 10.77 37.04 -9.06
N HIS A 350 10.32 35.86 -9.50
CA HIS A 350 9.64 35.68 -10.78
C HIS A 350 8.11 35.89 -10.73
N ILE A 351 7.56 36.21 -9.58
CA ILE A 351 6.11 36.48 -9.42
C ILE A 351 5.82 37.99 -9.53
N SER A 352 6.85 38.84 -9.61
CA SER A 352 6.72 40.30 -9.63
C SER A 352 7.03 40.97 -10.98
N GLU A 353 7.15 40.18 -12.05
CA GLU A 353 7.13 40.64 -13.45
C GLU A 353 5.98 39.92 -14.19
#